data_6579b3a101b1f653045663a5b15bea57
#
_entry.id   6579b3a101b1f653045663a5b15bea57
#
_cell.length_a   1.000
_cell.length_b   1.000
_cell.length_c   1.000
_cell.angle_alpha   90.00
_cell.angle_beta   90.00
_cell.angle_gamma   90.00
#
_symmetry.space_group_name_H-M   'P 1'
#
loop_
_entity.id
_entity.type
_entity.pdbx_description
1 polymer ?
#
loop_
_entity_poly.entity_id
_entity_poly.type
_entity_poly.pdbx_seq_one_letter_code
_entity_poly.pdbx_strand_id
1 'polypeptide(L)'
;MGIDWGTGEQTYTVAVIGAYFNSRFRVLYAERFEGRLAEPEEQLARIDDLIRTWNVQMLGTDYGGGFDRNDALIRKYGVRRIFKYQYSTISKGKVKWDGGLGRFLVNRTEVMSDIFNAIKRRNVFHFPRWEDWEQPFASDMLNIFSEFSEERRVNEYKKSKGVSDDTFHALLLCFLVSQLQHPRPDVLAPTKE
;
A
#
# COMPACT_ATOMS: atom_id res chain seq x y z
N MET A 1 -6.80 -5.86 -0.77
CA MET A 1 -5.68 -6.01 0.19
C MET A 1 -4.45 -5.35 -0.39
N GLY A 2 -3.67 -4.64 0.41
CA GLY A 2 -2.35 -4.11 0.04
C GLY A 2 -1.26 -4.87 0.77
N ILE A 3 -0.13 -5.13 0.10
CA ILE A 3 1.01 -5.83 0.68
C ILE A 3 2.27 -5.04 0.36
N ASP A 4 2.96 -4.62 1.40
CA ASP A 4 4.34 -4.11 1.34
C ASP A 4 5.29 -5.22 1.76
N TRP A 5 6.26 -5.55 0.90
CA TRP A 5 7.17 -6.66 1.13
C TRP A 5 8.43 -6.20 1.87
N GLY A 6 8.64 -6.70 3.06
CA GLY A 6 9.90 -6.50 3.77
C GLY A 6 11.07 -7.18 3.06
N THR A 7 12.16 -6.44 2.86
CA THR A 7 13.35 -6.91 2.13
C THR A 7 14.65 -6.78 2.91
N GLY A 8 14.61 -6.35 4.16
CA GLY A 8 15.79 -6.11 4.97
C GLY A 8 15.55 -6.30 6.46
N GLU A 9 16.63 -6.25 7.25
CA GLU A 9 16.59 -6.49 8.69
C GLU A 9 15.69 -5.55 9.49
N GLN A 10 15.38 -4.36 8.94
CA GLN A 10 14.57 -3.33 9.62
C GLN A 10 13.26 -3.05 8.86
N THR A 11 12.86 -3.93 7.97
CA THR A 11 11.62 -3.82 7.20
C THR A 11 10.76 -5.06 7.42
N TYR A 12 9.46 -4.85 7.50
CA TYR A 12 8.52 -5.93 7.71
C TYR A 12 7.62 -6.10 6.49
N THR A 13 7.26 -7.33 6.19
CA THR A 13 6.11 -7.54 5.32
C THR A 13 4.86 -7.18 6.10
N VAL A 14 4.06 -6.28 5.54
CA VAL A 14 2.78 -5.85 6.13
C VAL A 14 1.67 -6.06 5.11
N ALA A 15 0.58 -6.66 5.56
CA ALA A 15 -0.66 -6.76 4.80
C ALA A 15 -1.74 -5.88 5.43
N VAL A 16 -2.43 -5.08 4.61
CA VAL A 16 -3.58 -4.28 5.02
C VAL A 16 -4.79 -4.68 4.19
N ILE A 17 -5.91 -4.97 4.86
CA ILE A 17 -7.19 -5.28 4.21
C ILE A 17 -8.14 -4.11 4.41
N GLY A 18 -8.73 -3.63 3.33
CA GLY A 18 -9.69 -2.55 3.36
C GLY A 18 -10.81 -2.75 2.35
N ALA A 19 -11.93 -2.09 2.58
CA ALA A 19 -13.08 -2.10 1.70
C ALA A 19 -13.85 -0.78 1.76
N TYR A 20 -14.60 -0.50 0.70
CA TYR A 20 -15.54 0.61 0.70
C TYR A 20 -16.84 0.23 1.38
N PHE A 21 -17.31 1.11 2.27
CA PHE A 21 -18.61 1.04 2.87
C PHE A 21 -19.21 2.46 2.97
N ASN A 22 -20.36 2.66 2.36
CA ASN A 22 -21.01 3.99 2.28
C ASN A 22 -20.04 5.09 1.78
N SER A 23 -19.35 4.82 0.66
CA SER A 23 -18.39 5.73 0.02
C SER A 23 -17.16 6.10 0.87
N ARG A 24 -16.92 5.40 1.98
CA ARG A 24 -15.73 5.57 2.83
C ARG A 24 -14.85 4.34 2.76
N PHE A 25 -13.56 4.55 2.70
CA PHE A 25 -12.60 3.45 2.75
C PHE A 25 -12.35 3.06 4.21
N ARG A 26 -12.71 1.83 4.55
CA ARG A 26 -12.48 1.27 5.90
C ARG A 26 -11.30 0.33 5.88
N VAL A 27 -10.36 0.56 6.75
CA VAL A 27 -9.35 -0.43 7.11
C VAL A 27 -10.02 -1.44 8.03
N LEU A 28 -10.01 -2.69 7.62
CA LEU A 28 -10.70 -3.79 8.32
C LEU A 28 -9.73 -4.62 9.14
N TYR A 29 -8.51 -4.80 8.63
CA TYR A 29 -7.50 -5.66 9.24
C TYR A 29 -6.11 -5.23 8.77
N ALA A 30 -5.12 -5.41 9.62
CA ALA A 30 -3.72 -5.36 9.26
C ALA A 30 -2.93 -6.42 10.00
N GLU A 31 -1.86 -6.89 9.39
CA GLU A 31 -0.95 -7.86 9.98
C GLU A 31 0.48 -7.54 9.58
N ARG A 32 1.37 -7.52 10.55
CA ARG A 32 2.81 -7.47 10.36
C ARG A 32 3.35 -8.89 10.48
N PHE A 33 4.13 -9.31 9.52
CA PHE A 33 4.67 -10.66 9.45
C PHE A 33 6.00 -10.69 10.15
N GLU A 34 6.01 -11.30 11.33
CA GLU A 34 7.16 -11.40 12.24
C GLU A 34 7.44 -12.86 12.64
N GLY A 35 8.63 -13.10 13.16
CA GLY A 35 9.03 -14.44 13.61
C GLY A 35 8.95 -15.44 12.47
N ARG A 36 8.24 -16.54 12.68
CA ARG A 36 8.07 -17.59 11.66
C ARG A 36 7.35 -17.08 10.40
N LEU A 37 6.43 -16.13 10.54
CA LEU A 37 5.73 -15.52 9.41
C LEU A 37 6.64 -14.61 8.55
N ALA A 38 7.88 -14.35 8.96
CA ALA A 38 8.84 -13.64 8.13
C ALA A 38 9.41 -14.52 6.98
N GLU A 39 9.31 -15.84 7.10
CA GLU A 39 9.75 -16.77 6.07
C GLU A 39 8.85 -16.71 4.82
N PRO A 40 9.41 -16.67 3.59
CA PRO A 40 8.64 -16.46 2.37
C PRO A 40 7.47 -17.43 2.15
N GLU A 41 7.66 -18.71 2.46
CA GLU A 41 6.64 -19.74 2.31
C GLU A 41 5.49 -19.55 3.31
N GLU A 42 5.82 -19.23 4.55
CA GLU A 42 4.84 -18.94 5.61
C GLU A 42 4.06 -17.65 5.30
N GLN A 43 4.74 -16.63 4.75
CA GLN A 43 4.07 -15.41 4.27
C GLN A 43 3.02 -15.73 3.20
N LEU A 44 3.39 -16.51 2.19
CA LEU A 44 2.46 -16.89 1.11
C LEU A 44 1.29 -17.72 1.64
N ALA A 45 1.54 -18.66 2.54
CA ALA A 45 0.49 -19.45 3.16
C ALA A 45 -0.47 -18.57 4.00
N ARG A 46 0.07 -17.63 4.76
CA ARG A 46 -0.75 -16.69 5.55
C ARG A 46 -1.54 -15.72 4.68
N ILE A 47 -0.95 -15.20 3.61
CA ILE A 47 -1.65 -14.34 2.64
C ILE A 47 -2.79 -15.11 1.99
N ASP A 48 -2.59 -16.38 1.64
CA ASP A 48 -3.64 -17.25 1.11
C ASP A 48 -4.81 -17.41 2.07
N ASP A 49 -4.52 -17.62 3.35
CA ASP A 49 -5.54 -17.69 4.40
C ASP A 49 -6.30 -16.37 4.55
N LEU A 50 -5.59 -15.23 4.56
CA LEU A 50 -6.22 -13.91 4.60
C LEU A 50 -7.13 -13.66 3.39
N ILE A 51 -6.68 -14.05 2.18
CA ILE A 51 -7.50 -13.92 0.96
C ILE A 51 -8.81 -14.70 1.10
N ARG A 52 -8.76 -15.92 1.63
CA ARG A 52 -9.95 -16.75 1.81
C ARG A 52 -10.85 -16.23 2.93
N THR A 53 -10.26 -15.93 4.08
CA THR A 53 -11.00 -15.48 5.28
C THR A 53 -11.78 -14.18 5.02
N TRP A 54 -11.14 -13.22 4.35
CA TRP A 54 -11.71 -11.91 4.08
C TRP A 54 -12.35 -11.78 2.70
N ASN A 55 -12.40 -12.85 1.92
CA ASN A 55 -12.89 -12.85 0.54
C ASN A 55 -12.26 -11.72 -0.29
N VAL A 56 -10.94 -11.58 -0.21
CA VAL A 56 -10.21 -10.50 -0.90
C VAL A 56 -10.31 -10.68 -2.40
N GLN A 57 -10.79 -9.66 -3.09
CA GLN A 57 -10.99 -9.70 -4.55
C GLN A 57 -9.75 -9.26 -5.34
N MET A 58 -9.00 -8.30 -4.81
CA MET A 58 -7.86 -7.69 -5.49
C MET A 58 -6.72 -7.43 -4.51
N LEU A 59 -5.50 -7.62 -4.99
CA LEU A 59 -4.27 -7.36 -4.24
C LEU A 59 -3.45 -6.29 -4.94
N GLY A 60 -3.06 -5.25 -4.21
CA GLY A 60 -2.02 -4.29 -4.59
C GLY A 60 -0.73 -4.67 -3.88
N THR A 61 0.34 -4.90 -4.62
CA THR A 61 1.62 -5.36 -4.06
C THR A 61 2.77 -4.46 -4.48
N ASP A 62 3.78 -4.30 -3.62
CA ASP A 62 5.04 -3.71 -4.07
C ASP A 62 5.70 -4.59 -5.14
N TYR A 63 6.20 -3.94 -6.21
CA TYR A 63 6.86 -4.62 -7.31
C TYR A 63 8.28 -5.07 -6.92
N GLY A 64 9.03 -4.18 -6.27
CA GLY A 64 10.47 -4.34 -6.10
C GLY A 64 10.87 -5.39 -5.05
N GLY A 65 10.20 -5.38 -3.91
CA GLY A 65 10.56 -6.21 -2.76
C GLY A 65 10.04 -7.65 -2.80
N GLY A 66 9.10 -7.95 -3.68
CA GLY A 66 8.38 -9.22 -3.64
C GLY A 66 8.28 -9.95 -4.99
N PHE A 67 9.29 -9.88 -5.85
CA PHE A 67 9.20 -10.39 -7.21
C PHE A 67 8.71 -11.85 -7.27
N ASP A 68 9.41 -12.78 -6.61
CA ASP A 68 9.05 -14.20 -6.61
C ASP A 68 7.70 -14.48 -5.94
N ARG A 69 7.39 -13.72 -4.87
CA ARG A 69 6.12 -13.81 -4.15
C ARG A 69 4.96 -13.31 -5.00
N ASN A 70 5.15 -12.20 -5.72
CA ASN A 70 4.17 -11.67 -6.66
C ASN A 70 3.88 -12.67 -7.78
N ASP A 71 4.90 -13.33 -8.32
CA ASP A 71 4.74 -14.34 -9.37
C ASP A 71 4.02 -15.60 -8.85
N ALA A 72 4.30 -16.01 -7.60
CA ALA A 72 3.59 -17.11 -6.96
C ALA A 72 2.09 -16.77 -6.79
N LEU A 73 1.77 -15.56 -6.35
CA LEU A 73 0.39 -15.08 -6.23
C LEU A 73 -0.30 -14.97 -7.59
N ILE A 74 0.39 -14.50 -8.64
CA ILE A 74 -0.15 -14.41 -10.00
C ILE A 74 -0.45 -15.80 -10.54
N ARG A 75 0.45 -16.77 -10.36
CA ARG A 75 0.20 -18.17 -10.78
C ARG A 75 -1.03 -18.76 -10.09
N LYS A 76 -1.25 -18.43 -8.82
CA LYS A 76 -2.37 -19.00 -8.05
C LYS A 76 -3.69 -18.29 -8.30
N TYR A 77 -3.71 -16.97 -8.35
CA TYR A 77 -4.93 -16.16 -8.36
C TYR A 77 -5.22 -15.49 -9.70
N GLY A 78 -4.25 -15.52 -10.61
CA GLY A 78 -4.36 -14.89 -11.92
C GLY A 78 -3.98 -13.40 -11.94
N VAL A 79 -3.50 -12.95 -13.08
CA VAL A 79 -3.02 -11.57 -13.32
C VAL A 79 -4.09 -10.51 -13.13
N ARG A 80 -5.38 -10.86 -13.21
CA ARG A 80 -6.50 -9.92 -13.04
C ARG A 80 -6.82 -9.60 -11.57
N ARG A 81 -6.18 -10.29 -10.63
CA ARG A 81 -6.38 -10.08 -9.20
C ARG A 81 -5.16 -9.49 -8.51
N ILE A 82 -3.99 -9.56 -9.12
CA ILE A 82 -2.70 -9.13 -8.54
C ILE A 82 -2.18 -7.94 -9.33
N PHE A 83 -2.09 -6.79 -8.69
CA PHE A 83 -1.67 -5.52 -9.28
C PHE A 83 -0.37 -5.05 -8.62
N LYS A 84 0.69 -5.01 -9.40
CA LYS A 84 2.03 -4.62 -8.94
C LYS A 84 2.22 -3.11 -9.09
N TYR A 85 2.73 -2.46 -8.06
CA TYR A 85 3.02 -1.03 -8.01
C TYR A 85 4.49 -0.79 -7.76
N GLN A 86 5.06 0.19 -8.42
CA GLN A 86 6.44 0.62 -8.19
C GLN A 86 6.52 2.13 -8.09
N TYR A 87 7.21 2.62 -7.06
CA TYR A 87 7.54 4.02 -6.97
C TYR A 87 8.53 4.42 -8.05
N SER A 88 8.22 5.50 -8.75
CA SER A 88 9.01 6.00 -9.86
C SER A 88 8.81 7.50 -10.03
N THR A 89 9.80 8.14 -10.65
CA THR A 89 9.61 9.50 -11.14
C THR A 89 8.85 9.42 -12.45
N ILE A 90 7.61 9.91 -12.45
CA ILE A 90 6.80 10.03 -13.66
C ILE A 90 6.62 11.51 -14.00
N SER A 91 6.78 11.82 -15.28
CA SER A 91 6.71 13.21 -15.78
C SER A 91 5.32 13.80 -15.79
N LYS A 92 4.28 12.95 -15.85
CA LYS A 92 2.88 13.36 -15.83
C LYS A 92 2.03 12.33 -15.10
N GLY A 93 1.22 12.84 -14.19
CA GLY A 93 0.26 12.03 -13.44
C GLY A 93 0.81 11.36 -12.20
N LYS A 94 -0.09 10.85 -11.40
CA LYS A 94 0.21 10.23 -10.10
C LYS A 94 0.45 8.73 -10.21
N VAL A 95 -0.29 8.09 -11.12
CA VAL A 95 -0.23 6.65 -11.37
C VAL A 95 -0.29 6.41 -12.88
N LYS A 96 0.62 5.61 -13.43
CA LYS A 96 0.70 5.28 -14.86
C LYS A 96 0.88 3.79 -15.05
N TRP A 97 0.14 3.19 -15.99
CA TRP A 97 0.33 1.80 -16.37
C TRP A 97 1.57 1.63 -17.24
N ASP A 98 2.42 0.70 -16.87
CA ASP A 98 3.58 0.23 -17.66
C ASP A 98 3.25 -1.18 -18.19
N GLY A 99 2.75 -1.24 -19.42
CA GLY A 99 2.36 -2.50 -20.07
C GLY A 99 3.53 -3.41 -20.40
N GLY A 100 4.75 -2.85 -20.55
CA GLY A 100 5.95 -3.65 -20.85
C GLY A 100 6.36 -4.54 -19.68
N LEU A 101 6.17 -4.08 -18.47
CA LEU A 101 6.52 -4.82 -17.25
C LEU A 101 5.29 -5.25 -16.42
N GLY A 102 4.08 -4.98 -16.91
CA GLY A 102 2.83 -5.39 -16.26
C GLY A 102 2.71 -4.85 -14.84
N ARG A 103 2.96 -3.54 -14.64
CA ARG A 103 2.93 -2.88 -13.34
C ARG A 103 2.41 -1.44 -13.45
N PHE A 104 2.03 -0.87 -12.32
CA PHE A 104 1.76 0.56 -12.20
C PHE A 104 3.00 1.29 -11.69
N LEU A 105 3.37 2.37 -12.36
CA LEU A 105 4.34 3.35 -11.87
C LEU A 105 3.58 4.38 -11.03
N VAL A 106 4.11 4.70 -9.86
CA VAL A 106 3.49 5.59 -8.88
C VAL A 106 4.42 6.75 -8.54
N ASN A 107 3.96 7.98 -8.70
CA ASN A 107 4.66 9.14 -8.17
C ASN A 107 4.52 9.14 -6.64
N ARG A 108 5.58 8.71 -5.95
CA ARG A 108 5.57 8.52 -4.50
C ARG A 108 5.11 9.77 -3.76
N THR A 109 5.72 10.91 -4.05
CA THR A 109 5.46 12.17 -3.33
C THR A 109 4.01 12.62 -3.48
N GLU A 110 3.49 12.62 -4.70
CA GLU A 110 2.12 13.07 -4.96
C GLU A 110 1.08 12.13 -4.34
N VAL A 111 1.25 10.81 -4.50
CA VAL A 111 0.30 9.85 -3.95
C VAL A 111 0.34 9.84 -2.43
N MET A 112 1.52 9.92 -1.81
CA MET A 112 1.63 10.04 -0.35
C MET A 112 0.93 11.31 0.16
N SER A 113 1.13 12.46 -0.51
CA SER A 113 0.44 13.71 -0.18
C SER A 113 -1.08 13.54 -0.20
N ASP A 114 -1.60 12.91 -1.26
CA ASP A 114 -3.03 12.69 -1.39
C ASP A 114 -3.59 11.79 -0.29
N ILE A 115 -2.91 10.69 0.01
CA ILE A 115 -3.32 9.77 1.07
C ILE A 115 -3.30 10.45 2.44
N PHE A 116 -2.22 11.19 2.78
CA PHE A 116 -2.18 11.93 4.05
C PHE A 116 -3.26 12.99 4.14
N ASN A 117 -3.53 13.71 3.04
CA ASN A 117 -4.63 14.67 2.98
C ASN A 117 -6.00 13.99 3.16
N ALA A 118 -6.20 12.82 2.55
CA ALA A 118 -7.42 12.06 2.66
C ALA A 118 -7.62 11.48 4.08
N ILE A 119 -6.55 11.04 4.74
CA ILE A 119 -6.58 10.60 6.15
C ILE A 119 -7.02 11.75 7.07
N LYS A 120 -6.52 12.97 6.83
CA LYS A 120 -6.89 14.15 7.62
C LYS A 120 -8.36 14.56 7.45
N ARG A 121 -8.99 14.20 6.35
CA ARG A 121 -10.41 14.46 6.10
C ARG A 121 -11.25 13.39 6.80
N ARG A 122 -12.08 13.78 7.75
CA ARG A 122 -12.92 12.88 8.57
C ARG A 122 -13.83 11.93 7.78
N ASN A 123 -13.99 12.10 6.48
CA ASN A 123 -14.98 11.38 5.69
C ASN A 123 -14.40 10.39 4.68
N VAL A 124 -13.07 10.27 4.53
CA VAL A 124 -12.45 9.40 3.52
C VAL A 124 -12.02 8.07 4.11
N PHE A 125 -11.24 8.10 5.18
CA PHE A 125 -10.71 6.91 5.83
C PHE A 125 -11.38 6.64 7.17
N HIS A 126 -11.66 5.38 7.44
CA HIS A 126 -12.02 4.86 8.76
C HIS A 126 -11.00 3.80 9.15
N PHE A 127 -10.38 4.00 10.30
CA PHE A 127 -9.45 3.05 10.89
C PHE A 127 -10.14 2.19 11.96
N PRO A 128 -9.56 1.05 12.34
CA PRO A 128 -9.95 0.30 13.53
C PRO A 128 -9.93 1.18 14.78
N ARG A 129 -10.40 0.64 15.92
CA ARG A 129 -10.27 1.34 17.20
C ARG A 129 -8.80 1.61 17.48
N TRP A 130 -8.52 2.70 18.20
CA TRP A 130 -7.15 3.13 18.46
C TRP A 130 -6.32 2.03 19.14
N GLU A 131 -6.92 1.36 20.13
CA GLU A 131 -6.29 0.30 20.91
C GLU A 131 -5.84 -0.89 20.05
N ASP A 132 -6.58 -1.14 18.96
CA ASP A 132 -6.28 -2.24 18.01
C ASP A 132 -5.32 -1.79 16.89
N TRP A 133 -5.07 -0.48 16.77
CA TRP A 133 -4.33 0.10 15.64
C TRP A 133 -3.04 0.82 16.03
N GLU A 134 -2.93 1.28 17.29
CA GLU A 134 -1.81 2.11 17.74
C GLU A 134 -0.46 1.47 17.46
N GLN A 135 -0.27 0.26 17.96
CA GLN A 135 0.97 -0.50 17.78
C GLN A 135 0.70 -1.80 17.01
N PRO A 136 1.50 -2.09 15.99
CA PRO A 136 2.59 -1.28 15.42
C PRO A 136 2.12 -0.30 14.34
N PHE A 137 0.85 -0.33 13.93
CA PHE A 137 0.37 0.19 12.64
C PHE A 137 0.34 1.73 12.59
N ALA A 138 -0.31 2.38 13.56
CA ALA A 138 -0.34 3.84 13.59
C ALA A 138 1.07 4.40 13.81
N SER A 139 1.87 3.76 14.65
CA SER A 139 3.26 4.16 14.89
C SER A 139 4.08 4.18 13.60
N ASP A 140 3.97 3.16 12.76
CA ASP A 140 4.64 3.13 11.46
C ASP A 140 4.23 4.32 10.57
N MET A 141 2.94 4.66 10.58
CA MET A 141 2.44 5.79 9.79
C MET A 141 2.94 7.13 10.33
N LEU A 142 3.05 7.27 11.66
CA LEU A 142 3.53 8.47 12.33
C LEU A 142 5.05 8.66 12.22
N ASN A 143 5.80 7.65 11.86
CA ASN A 143 7.25 7.73 11.60
C ASN A 143 7.58 8.52 10.32
N ILE A 144 6.57 8.79 9.48
CA ILE A 144 6.76 9.49 8.21
C ILE A 144 6.59 11.00 8.46
N PHE A 145 7.57 11.77 8.03
CA PHE A 145 7.52 13.23 8.03
C PHE A 145 7.77 13.78 6.63
N SER A 146 7.32 15.01 6.38
CA SER A 146 7.58 15.71 5.13
C SER A 146 8.66 16.76 5.33
N GLU A 147 9.59 16.84 4.40
CA GLU A 147 10.64 17.86 4.32
C GLU A 147 10.54 18.55 2.97
N PHE A 148 10.61 19.87 2.94
CA PHE A 148 10.61 20.62 1.69
C PHE A 148 11.99 20.56 1.04
N SER A 149 12.04 20.04 -0.18
CA SER A 149 13.25 20.06 -1.03
C SER A 149 13.27 21.35 -1.83
N GLU A 150 14.22 22.24 -1.53
CA GLU A 150 14.40 23.48 -2.28
C GLU A 150 14.84 23.22 -3.71
N GLU A 151 15.67 22.20 -3.93
CA GLU A 151 16.17 21.81 -5.24
C GLU A 151 15.03 21.38 -6.17
N ARG A 152 14.13 20.52 -5.66
CA ARG A 152 12.99 19.97 -6.42
C ARG A 152 11.71 20.78 -6.29
N ARG A 153 11.67 21.73 -5.35
CA ARG A 153 10.50 22.55 -5.00
C ARG A 153 9.24 21.72 -4.67
N VAL A 154 9.44 20.58 -4.00
CA VAL A 154 8.38 19.68 -3.57
C VAL A 154 8.61 19.20 -2.13
N ASN A 155 7.54 18.81 -1.45
CA ASN A 155 7.65 18.10 -0.18
C ASN A 155 8.06 16.65 -0.44
N GLU A 156 9.16 16.22 0.13
CA GLU A 156 9.60 14.82 0.12
C GLU A 156 9.19 14.14 1.42
N TYR A 157 8.69 12.92 1.32
CA TYR A 157 8.34 12.11 2.49
C TYR A 157 9.51 11.21 2.85
N LYS A 158 9.91 11.31 4.12
CA LYS A 158 11.05 10.59 4.71
C LYS A 158 10.63 9.93 6.01
N LYS A 159 11.43 8.98 6.46
CA LYS A 159 11.36 8.41 7.81
C LYS A 159 12.69 8.52 8.53
N SER A 160 12.68 8.50 9.86
CA SER A 160 13.89 8.40 10.65
C SER A 160 14.58 7.05 10.45
N LYS A 161 15.91 7.00 10.67
CA LYS A 161 16.65 5.73 10.61
C LYS A 161 16.17 4.78 11.72
N GLY A 162 16.08 3.50 11.40
CA GLY A 162 15.76 2.45 12.38
C GLY A 162 14.29 2.33 12.74
N VAL A 163 13.40 3.04 12.05
CA VAL A 163 11.94 2.90 12.24
C VAL A 163 11.27 2.40 10.98
N SER A 164 10.16 1.66 11.14
CA SER A 164 9.34 1.16 10.04
C SER A 164 8.36 2.22 9.55
N ASP A 165 8.01 2.14 8.25
CA ASP A 165 6.90 2.85 7.61
C ASP A 165 6.06 1.90 6.74
N ASP A 166 6.29 0.61 6.88
CA ASP A 166 5.76 -0.44 6.00
C ASP A 166 4.23 -0.49 6.04
N THR A 167 3.62 -0.21 7.20
CA THR A 167 2.15 -0.13 7.32
C THR A 167 1.55 0.95 6.42
N PHE A 168 2.20 2.11 6.31
CA PHE A 168 1.69 3.17 5.44
C PHE A 168 1.75 2.74 3.97
N HIS A 169 2.82 2.09 3.55
CA HIS A 169 2.98 1.60 2.18
C HIS A 169 1.97 0.49 1.86
N ALA A 170 1.75 -0.45 2.77
CA ALA A 170 0.71 -1.47 2.61
C ALA A 170 -0.70 -0.85 2.51
N LEU A 171 -1.01 0.16 3.36
CA LEU A 171 -2.27 0.91 3.28
C LEU A 171 -2.42 1.64 1.94
N LEU A 172 -1.37 2.32 1.48
CA LEU A 172 -1.34 3.01 0.20
C LEU A 172 -1.63 2.05 -0.95
N LEU A 173 -0.97 0.89 -0.99
CA LEU A 173 -1.18 -0.13 -2.01
C LEU A 173 -2.61 -0.71 -1.96
N CYS A 174 -3.15 -0.91 -0.75
CA CYS A 174 -4.55 -1.32 -0.54
C CYS A 174 -5.52 -0.28 -1.10
N PHE A 175 -5.28 0.99 -0.84
CA PHE A 175 -6.12 2.07 -1.36
C PHE A 175 -6.00 2.20 -2.87
N LEU A 176 -4.77 2.17 -3.44
CA LEU A 176 -4.56 2.25 -4.89
C LEU A 176 -5.29 1.15 -5.65
N VAL A 177 -5.16 -0.11 -5.21
CA VAL A 177 -5.85 -1.22 -5.89
C VAL A 177 -7.37 -1.10 -5.80
N SER A 178 -7.88 -0.54 -4.70
CA SER A 178 -9.32 -0.30 -4.56
C SER A 178 -9.86 0.75 -5.55
N GLN A 179 -9.01 1.70 -5.99
CA GLN A 179 -9.39 2.72 -6.97
C GLN A 179 -9.70 2.15 -8.35
N LEU A 180 -9.23 0.94 -8.66
CA LEU A 180 -9.55 0.29 -9.94
C LEU A 180 -11.03 -0.08 -10.06
N GLN A 181 -11.71 -0.31 -8.93
CA GLN A 181 -13.15 -0.61 -8.89
C GLN A 181 -13.99 0.57 -8.38
N HIS A 182 -13.43 1.39 -7.50
CA HIS A 182 -14.12 2.49 -6.83
C HIS A 182 -13.30 3.78 -6.95
N PRO A 183 -13.25 4.39 -8.14
CA PRO A 183 -12.47 5.62 -8.34
C PRO A 183 -12.90 6.75 -7.41
N ARG A 184 -11.93 7.39 -6.79
CA ARG A 184 -12.10 8.55 -5.92
C ARG A 184 -11.34 9.74 -6.50
N PRO A 185 -11.91 10.44 -7.49
CA PRO A 185 -11.25 11.58 -8.15
C PRO A 185 -10.97 12.74 -7.19
N ASP A 186 -11.67 12.81 -6.07
CA ASP A 186 -11.40 13.76 -4.98
C ASP A 186 -10.14 13.45 -4.17
N VAL A 187 -9.62 12.24 -4.29
CA VAL A 187 -8.37 11.80 -3.63
C VAL A 187 -7.26 11.60 -4.63
N LEU A 188 -7.52 10.80 -5.66
CA LEU A 188 -6.56 10.49 -6.72
C LEU A 188 -7.24 10.80 -8.06
N ALA A 189 -7.14 12.04 -8.54
CA ALA A 189 -7.62 12.34 -9.87
C ALA A 189 -6.83 11.52 -10.90
N PRO A 190 -7.49 10.71 -11.75
CA PRO A 190 -6.80 10.14 -12.89
C PRO A 190 -6.31 11.28 -13.76
N THR A 191 -5.07 11.22 -14.19
CA THR A 191 -4.57 12.13 -15.22
C THR A 191 -5.36 11.85 -16.48
N LYS A 192 -6.13 12.82 -16.95
CA LYS A 192 -6.68 12.76 -18.29
C LYS A 192 -5.50 12.80 -19.25
N GLU A 193 -5.36 11.76 -20.08
CA GLU A 193 -4.46 11.76 -21.22
C GLU A 193 -4.82 12.87 -22.21
#